data_8b4573fbae9582f98ecca5c5fdacaafc
#
_entry.id   8b4573fbae9582f98ecca5c5fdacaafc
#
_cell.length_a   1.000
_cell.length_b   1.000
_cell.length_c   1.000
_cell.angle_alpha   90.00
_cell.angle_beta   90.00
_cell.angle_gamma   90.00
#
_symmetry.space_group_name_H-M   'P 1'
#
loop_
_entity.id
_entity.type
_entity.pdbx_description
1 polymer ?
#
loop_
_entity_poly.entity_id
_entity_poly.type
_entity_poly.pdbx_seq_one_letter_code
_entity_poly.pdbx_strand_id
1 'polypeptide(L)'
;MERCTWATNTTEEMQAYHDDEWGRPVHEEQQLFELLTLESMQAGLSWAIILNKRETLRAAYDAFDYRKIARYDEKKILALLANPGVIRHRLKIQATITNAQVFQEIQAEFGSFDRYLWNFVDQRSEER
;
A
#
# COMPACT_ATOMS: atom_id res chain seq x y z
N MET A 1 20.22 6.15 -4.50
CA MET A 1 19.42 5.14 -3.77
C MET A 1 19.23 3.91 -4.64
N GLU A 2 19.49 2.77 -4.08
CA GLU A 2 19.27 1.54 -4.81
C GLU A 2 17.78 1.26 -4.98
N ARG A 3 17.44 0.71 -6.13
CA ARG A 3 16.07 0.31 -6.39
C ARG A 3 15.75 -1.01 -5.72
N CYS A 4 14.49 -1.18 -5.37
CA CYS A 4 14.03 -2.49 -4.91
C CYS A 4 14.13 -3.50 -6.04
N THR A 5 14.35 -4.75 -5.70
CA THR A 5 14.53 -5.82 -6.69
C THR A 5 13.35 -5.91 -7.65
N TRP A 6 12.12 -5.79 -7.14
CA TRP A 6 10.94 -5.88 -7.98
C TRP A 6 10.88 -4.74 -9.01
N ALA A 7 11.44 -3.58 -8.70
CA ALA A 7 11.43 -2.44 -9.62
C ALA A 7 12.35 -2.65 -10.82
N THR A 8 13.44 -3.41 -10.65
CA THR A 8 14.39 -3.64 -11.74
C THR A 8 13.89 -4.64 -12.79
N ASN A 9 12.90 -5.44 -12.43
CA ASN A 9 12.35 -6.46 -13.31
C ASN A 9 10.99 -6.09 -13.87
N THR A 10 10.65 -4.79 -13.85
CA THR A 10 9.33 -4.30 -14.23
C THR A 10 9.41 -3.37 -15.42
N THR A 11 8.24 -2.89 -15.84
CA THR A 11 8.15 -1.92 -16.92
C THR A 11 8.71 -0.58 -16.47
N GLU A 12 9.02 0.25 -17.47
CA GLU A 12 9.47 1.62 -17.24
C GLU A 12 8.50 2.41 -16.37
N GLU A 13 7.20 2.18 -16.57
CA GLU A 13 6.14 2.81 -15.79
C GLU A 13 6.23 2.43 -14.31
N MET A 14 6.48 1.18 -14.00
CA MET A 14 6.64 0.72 -12.63
C MET A 14 7.89 1.29 -11.98
N GLN A 15 8.98 1.39 -12.72
CA GLN A 15 10.20 2.00 -12.21
C GLN A 15 10.00 3.47 -11.90
N ALA A 16 9.30 4.19 -12.77
CA ALA A 16 8.99 5.59 -12.53
C ALA A 16 8.14 5.77 -11.28
N TYR A 17 7.15 4.91 -11.09
CA TYR A 17 6.34 4.92 -9.88
C TYR A 17 7.18 4.73 -8.63
N HIS A 18 8.04 3.73 -8.63
CA HIS A 18 8.89 3.44 -7.48
C HIS A 18 9.83 4.60 -7.18
N ASP A 19 10.50 5.12 -8.21
CA ASP A 19 11.48 6.19 -8.03
C ASP A 19 10.82 7.48 -7.55
N ASP A 20 9.68 7.85 -8.13
CA ASP A 20 8.99 9.09 -7.77
C ASP A 20 8.37 9.03 -6.39
N GLU A 21 7.70 7.92 -6.07
CA GLU A 21 6.96 7.82 -4.81
C GLU A 21 7.87 7.49 -3.65
N TRP A 22 8.87 6.64 -3.88
CA TRP A 22 9.71 6.12 -2.81
C TRP A 22 10.94 6.96 -2.54
N GLY A 23 11.47 7.58 -3.58
CA GLY A 23 12.70 8.36 -3.49
C GLY A 23 12.56 9.74 -2.88
N ARG A 24 11.35 10.20 -2.61
CA ARG A 24 11.12 11.52 -2.06
C ARG A 24 11.55 11.61 -0.61
N PRO A 25 12.12 12.73 -0.19
CA PRO A 25 12.55 12.90 1.20
C PRO A 25 11.39 12.88 2.20
N VAL A 26 10.23 13.39 1.80
CA VAL A 26 9.05 13.34 2.66
C VAL A 26 8.26 12.09 2.32
N HIS A 27 8.40 11.10 3.16
CA HIS A 27 7.65 9.87 3.02
C HIS A 27 6.36 10.03 3.76
N GLU A 28 5.36 10.53 3.07
CA GLU A 28 4.07 10.66 3.70
C GLU A 28 3.52 9.29 4.02
N GLU A 29 2.94 9.19 5.19
CA GLU A 29 2.40 7.92 5.67
C GLU A 29 1.33 7.38 4.72
N GLN A 30 0.56 8.27 4.10
CA GLN A 30 -0.47 7.85 3.17
C GLN A 30 0.12 7.21 1.90
N GLN A 31 1.26 7.72 1.43
CA GLN A 31 1.96 7.13 0.29
C GLN A 31 2.53 5.77 0.64
N LEU A 32 3.06 5.62 1.84
CA LEU A 32 3.54 4.33 2.32
C LEU A 32 2.40 3.32 2.38
N PHE A 33 1.27 3.73 2.91
CA PHE A 33 0.10 2.86 2.99
C PHE A 33 -0.37 2.45 1.59
N GLU A 34 -0.39 3.39 0.66
CA GLU A 34 -0.76 3.10 -0.73
C GLU A 34 0.15 2.03 -1.31
N LEU A 35 1.46 2.20 -1.18
CA LEU A 35 2.42 1.25 -1.73
C LEU A 35 2.25 -0.14 -1.12
N LEU A 36 2.13 -0.21 0.19
CA LEU A 36 1.94 -1.48 0.89
C LEU A 36 0.64 -2.15 0.47
N THR A 37 -0.42 -1.37 0.29
CA THR A 37 -1.70 -1.90 -0.13
C THR A 37 -1.63 -2.45 -1.55
N LEU A 38 -1.00 -1.73 -2.47
CA LEU A 38 -0.84 -2.19 -3.84
C LEU A 38 -0.05 -3.49 -3.89
N GLU A 39 1.02 -3.60 -3.12
CA GLU A 39 1.79 -4.84 -3.04
C GLU A 39 0.96 -5.98 -2.46
N SER A 40 0.17 -5.70 -1.44
CA SER A 40 -0.70 -6.70 -0.84
C SER A 40 -1.74 -7.21 -1.83
N MET A 41 -2.28 -6.32 -2.66
CA MET A 41 -3.28 -6.68 -3.65
C MET A 41 -2.72 -7.47 -4.83
N GLN A 42 -1.41 -7.41 -5.01
CA GLN A 42 -0.75 -8.08 -6.12
C GLN A 42 -0.80 -9.61 -6.04
N ALA A 43 -1.01 -10.18 -4.88
CA ALA A 43 -0.98 -11.63 -4.69
C ALA A 43 -1.87 -12.32 -5.71
N GLY A 44 -1.28 -13.17 -6.54
CA GLY A 44 -1.98 -13.88 -7.60
C GLY A 44 -2.20 -13.08 -8.89
N LEU A 45 -1.68 -11.85 -8.96
CA LEU A 45 -1.87 -10.96 -10.11
C LEU A 45 -0.52 -10.41 -10.56
N SER A 46 -0.44 -9.95 -11.81
CA SER A 46 0.76 -9.26 -12.26
C SER A 46 0.78 -7.83 -11.73
N TRP A 47 2.00 -7.31 -11.54
CA TRP A 47 2.16 -5.94 -11.10
C TRP A 47 1.58 -4.94 -12.11
N ALA A 48 1.65 -5.27 -13.40
CA ALA A 48 1.08 -4.42 -14.44
C ALA A 48 -0.43 -4.24 -14.28
N ILE A 49 -1.15 -5.30 -13.88
CA ILE A 49 -2.58 -5.21 -13.62
C ILE A 49 -2.86 -4.22 -12.48
N ILE A 50 -2.06 -4.31 -11.42
CA ILE A 50 -2.22 -3.41 -10.26
C ILE A 50 -1.97 -1.95 -10.67
N LEU A 51 -0.91 -1.70 -11.43
CA LEU A 51 -0.60 -0.34 -11.86
C LEU A 51 -1.67 0.23 -12.80
N ASN A 52 -2.21 -0.60 -13.67
CA ASN A 52 -3.27 -0.16 -14.57
C ASN A 52 -4.54 0.24 -13.81
N LYS A 53 -4.75 -0.32 -12.63
CA LYS A 53 -5.89 0.00 -11.79
C LYS A 53 -5.56 1.03 -10.70
N ARG A 54 -4.34 1.55 -10.67
CA ARG A 54 -3.90 2.45 -9.60
C ARG A 54 -4.82 3.66 -9.42
N GLU A 55 -5.17 4.32 -10.52
CA GLU A 55 -6.02 5.52 -10.44
C GLU A 55 -7.43 5.19 -9.95
N THR A 56 -8.01 4.11 -10.47
CA THR A 56 -9.34 3.70 -10.06
C THR A 56 -9.36 3.18 -8.64
N LEU A 57 -8.29 2.49 -8.22
CA LEU A 57 -8.13 2.05 -6.84
C LEU A 57 -8.02 3.26 -5.90
N ARG A 58 -7.22 4.24 -6.28
CA ARG A 58 -7.04 5.46 -5.48
C ARG A 58 -8.37 6.18 -5.28
N ALA A 59 -9.15 6.30 -6.35
CA ALA A 59 -10.46 6.95 -6.26
C ALA A 59 -11.42 6.17 -5.37
N ALA A 60 -11.40 4.84 -5.46
CA ALA A 60 -12.33 4.00 -4.71
C ALA A 60 -11.99 3.90 -3.23
N TYR A 61 -10.72 4.00 -2.88
CA TYR A 61 -10.24 3.85 -1.51
C TYR A 61 -9.90 5.20 -0.85
N ASP A 62 -10.59 6.27 -1.23
CA ASP A 62 -10.42 7.60 -0.62
C ASP A 62 -8.97 8.06 -0.63
N ALA A 63 -8.32 7.93 -1.80
CA ALA A 63 -6.92 8.30 -2.00
C ALA A 63 -5.97 7.56 -1.06
N PHE A 64 -6.37 6.37 -0.63
CA PHE A 64 -5.62 5.54 0.33
C PHE A 64 -5.40 6.24 1.67
N ASP A 65 -6.39 7.02 2.07
CA ASP A 65 -6.41 7.60 3.40
C ASP A 65 -6.72 6.49 4.40
N TYR A 66 -5.68 5.99 5.07
CA TYR A 66 -5.81 4.85 5.97
C TYR A 66 -6.76 5.13 7.15
N ARG A 67 -6.92 6.39 7.54
CA ARG A 67 -7.84 6.74 8.62
C ARG A 67 -9.28 6.49 8.21
N LYS A 68 -9.61 6.80 6.95
CA LYS A 68 -10.94 6.54 6.41
C LYS A 68 -11.14 5.05 6.15
N ILE A 69 -10.14 4.40 5.56
CA ILE A 69 -10.22 2.98 5.23
C ILE A 69 -10.42 2.13 6.49
N ALA A 70 -9.77 2.48 7.58
CA ALA A 70 -9.91 1.77 8.84
C ALA A 70 -11.34 1.76 9.37
N ARG A 71 -12.16 2.70 8.92
CA ARG A 71 -13.56 2.83 9.33
C ARG A 71 -14.56 2.28 8.33
N TYR A 72 -14.11 1.69 7.24
CA TYR A 72 -15.01 1.12 6.26
C TYR A 72 -15.88 0.03 6.88
N ASP A 73 -17.15 0.03 6.51
CA ASP A 73 -18.13 -0.94 7.00
C ASP A 73 -18.54 -1.91 5.90
N GLU A 74 -19.47 -2.79 6.19
CA GLU A 74 -19.96 -3.78 5.23
C GLU A 74 -20.56 -3.13 4.01
N LYS A 75 -21.24 -2.01 4.19
CA LYS A 75 -21.83 -1.28 3.07
C LYS A 75 -20.75 -0.82 2.09
N LYS A 76 -19.64 -0.33 2.60
CA LYS A 76 -18.51 0.09 1.77
C LYS A 76 -17.86 -1.11 1.08
N ILE A 77 -17.73 -2.23 1.79
CA ILE A 77 -17.19 -3.45 1.22
C ILE A 77 -18.05 -3.90 0.03
N LEU A 78 -19.36 -3.88 0.18
CA LEU A 78 -20.26 -4.25 -0.92
C LEU A 78 -20.14 -3.31 -2.11
N ALA A 79 -19.97 -2.00 -1.84
CA ALA A 79 -19.77 -1.02 -2.90
C ALA A 79 -18.47 -1.29 -3.66
N LEU A 80 -17.40 -1.64 -2.94
CA LEU A 80 -16.13 -1.97 -3.56
C LEU A 80 -16.24 -3.25 -4.40
N LEU A 81 -16.95 -4.25 -3.90
CA LEU A 81 -17.16 -5.49 -4.66
C LEU A 81 -17.93 -5.26 -5.95
N ALA A 82 -18.75 -4.23 -6.01
CA ALA A 82 -19.51 -3.88 -7.20
C ALA A 82 -18.74 -2.95 -8.15
N ASN A 83 -17.58 -2.45 -7.74
CA ASN A 83 -16.83 -1.47 -8.52
C ASN A 83 -15.84 -2.18 -9.46
N PRO A 84 -16.01 -2.08 -10.79
CA PRO A 84 -15.10 -2.76 -11.73
C PRO A 84 -13.71 -2.16 -11.76
N GLY A 85 -13.51 -0.98 -11.17
CA GLY A 85 -12.22 -0.32 -11.12
C GLY A 85 -11.28 -0.82 -10.03
N VAL A 86 -11.74 -1.75 -9.18
CA VAL A 86 -10.92 -2.29 -8.11
C VAL A 86 -10.72 -3.78 -8.27
N ILE A 87 -9.86 -4.33 -7.43
CA ILE A 87 -9.69 -5.79 -7.34
C ILE A 87 -10.86 -6.31 -6.51
N ARG A 88 -11.81 -6.95 -7.17
CA ARG A 88 -13.06 -7.40 -6.53
C ARG A 88 -12.88 -8.74 -5.84
N HIS A 89 -12.12 -8.72 -4.77
CA HIS A 89 -11.80 -9.90 -3.97
C HIS A 89 -12.04 -9.55 -2.51
N ARG A 90 -13.05 -10.14 -1.90
CA ARG A 90 -13.49 -9.77 -0.55
C ARG A 90 -12.37 -9.85 0.48
N LEU A 91 -11.58 -10.92 0.45
CA LEU A 91 -10.49 -11.08 1.42
C LEU A 91 -9.44 -9.98 1.28
N LYS A 92 -9.14 -9.56 0.05
CA LYS A 92 -8.19 -8.46 -0.17
C LYS A 92 -8.75 -7.13 0.31
N ILE A 93 -10.03 -6.90 0.13
CA ILE A 93 -10.70 -5.70 0.64
C ILE A 93 -10.67 -5.69 2.16
N GLN A 94 -11.03 -6.78 2.79
CA GLN A 94 -11.03 -6.90 4.25
C GLN A 94 -9.60 -6.75 4.81
N ALA A 95 -8.61 -7.35 4.14
CA ALA A 95 -7.23 -7.21 4.55
C ALA A 95 -6.76 -5.76 4.48
N THR A 96 -7.19 -5.02 3.46
CA THR A 96 -6.85 -3.61 3.34
C THR A 96 -7.39 -2.81 4.51
N ILE A 97 -8.62 -3.08 4.93
CA ILE A 97 -9.24 -2.42 6.08
C ILE A 97 -8.49 -2.75 7.36
N THR A 98 -8.21 -4.04 7.58
CA THR A 98 -7.46 -4.49 8.76
C THR A 98 -6.07 -3.88 8.77
N ASN A 99 -5.40 -3.85 7.63
CA ASN A 99 -4.06 -3.26 7.53
C ASN A 99 -4.08 -1.77 7.84
N ALA A 100 -5.15 -1.07 7.48
CA ALA A 100 -5.30 0.35 7.83
C ALA A 100 -5.40 0.54 9.34
N GLN A 101 -6.10 -0.35 10.01
CA GLN A 101 -6.22 -0.32 11.47
C GLN A 101 -4.88 -0.59 12.13
N VAL A 102 -4.18 -1.62 11.68
CA VAL A 102 -2.85 -1.98 12.20
C VAL A 102 -1.84 -0.87 11.92
N PHE A 103 -1.94 -0.25 10.75
CA PHE A 103 -1.07 0.86 10.37
C PHE A 103 -1.14 1.99 11.41
N GLN A 104 -2.36 2.32 11.85
CA GLN A 104 -2.55 3.35 12.88
C GLN A 104 -2.03 2.91 14.24
N GLU A 105 -2.16 1.64 14.58
CA GLU A 105 -1.61 1.10 15.82
C GLU A 105 -0.09 1.22 15.84
N ILE A 106 0.56 0.92 14.73
CA ILE A 106 2.01 1.03 14.59
C ILE A 106 2.43 2.50 14.70
N GLN A 107 1.68 3.42 14.09
CA GLN A 107 1.96 4.84 14.21
C GLN A 107 1.90 5.30 15.67
N ALA A 108 0.92 4.81 16.42
CA ALA A 108 0.78 5.17 17.82
C ALA A 108 1.93 4.66 18.66
N GLU A 109 2.46 3.49 18.34
CA GLU A 109 3.55 2.88 19.09
C GLU A 109 4.91 3.47 18.73
N PHE A 110 5.18 3.71 17.47
CA PHE A 110 6.50 4.10 16.97
C PHE A 110 6.59 5.56 16.54
N GLY A 111 5.50 6.30 16.57
CA GLY A 111 5.45 7.68 16.12
C GLY A 111 5.10 7.83 14.66
N SER A 112 5.53 6.89 13.80
CA SER A 112 5.17 6.82 12.40
C SER A 112 5.43 5.43 11.88
N PHE A 113 4.81 5.07 10.78
CA PHE A 113 5.07 3.78 10.14
C PHE A 113 6.47 3.77 9.50
N ASP A 114 6.89 4.90 8.96
CA ASP A 114 8.22 5.05 8.41
C ASP A 114 9.30 4.72 9.45
N ARG A 115 9.12 5.24 10.65
CA ARG A 115 10.03 4.97 11.77
C ARG A 115 10.07 3.50 12.13
N TYR A 116 8.94 2.86 12.14
CA TYR A 116 8.83 1.41 12.38
C TYR A 116 9.62 0.63 11.34
N LEU A 117 9.48 0.97 10.07
CA LEU A 117 10.21 0.29 8.99
C LEU A 117 11.72 0.40 9.18
N TRP A 118 12.20 1.59 9.50
CA TRP A 118 13.64 1.80 9.69
C TRP A 118 14.17 1.02 10.88
N ASN A 119 13.43 0.98 11.98
CA ASN A 119 13.81 0.17 13.14
C ASN A 119 13.90 -1.31 12.78
N PHE A 120 12.95 -1.77 12.01
CA PHE A 120 12.90 -3.18 11.59
C PHE A 120 14.12 -3.52 10.72
N VAL A 121 14.45 -2.67 9.78
CA VAL A 121 15.60 -2.87 8.89
C VAL A 121 16.90 -2.87 9.68
N ASP A 122 17.07 -1.93 10.60
CA ASP A 122 18.27 -1.83 11.44
C ASP A 122 18.45 -3.10 12.26
N GLN A 123 17.40 -3.59 12.89
CA GLN A 123 17.48 -4.81 13.69
C GLN A 123 17.87 -6.01 12.85
N ARG A 124 17.31 -6.13 11.66
CA ARG A 124 17.65 -7.23 10.77
C ARG A 124 19.09 -7.16 10.30
N SER A 125 19.60 -5.97 10.08
CA SER A 125 21.00 -5.79 9.69
C SER A 125 21.95 -6.23 10.80
N GLU A 126 21.61 -5.95 12.04
CA GLU A 126 22.42 -6.32 13.20
C GLU A 126 22.46 -7.82 13.45
N GLU A 127 21.41 -8.50 13.09
CA GLU A 127 21.31 -9.96 13.29
C GLU A 127 22.16 -10.75 12.31
N ARG A 128 22.66 -10.12 11.29
CA ARG A 128 23.52 -10.75 10.31
C ARG A 128 24.98 -10.63 10.74
#